data_69c7c83cd76c756f1f80c6431387b429
#
_entry.id   69c7c83cd76c756f1f80c6431387b429
#
_cell.length_a   1.000
_cell.length_b   1.000
_cell.length_c   1.000
_cell.angle_alpha   90.00
_cell.angle_beta   90.00
_cell.angle_gamma   90.00
#
_symmetry.space_group_name_H-M   'P 1'
#
loop_
_entity.id
_entity.type
_entity.pdbx_description
1 polymer ?
#
loop_
_entity_poly.entity_id
_entity_poly.type
_entity_poly.pdbx_seq_one_letter_code
_entity_poly.pdbx_strand_id
1 'polypeptide(L)'
;HTKIYYNIAQSLPGSLDSNVANEKLEKDFEMGNMHMILMDKNMDGVQKQKMLDQVDEVDGVKWTISMNSLIGPSVPDSMIPDDIKSMLKSDHYELAFICSEYASATDQVNTQIAQIDDIVKSYDDDAMVIGEAPLMKDLQDVTDVDLTMVNVLSMAAIFLIIMIVFKSISLPVILVSVIEFAIAVNMAFPYYMGTELPFVASIVIGTIQLGATVDYAILMTSRYQKERGRGRSKKEAIAIAHKTSMPSIISSGLSFFAATFGVACYSKVDMIGSICTLLARGAIISMIVVILVLPAMFMIFDKIICKTSIGFLGEKAKKTAQ
;
A
#
# COMPACT_ATOMS: atom_id res chain seq x y z
N HIS A 1 0.30 14.86 1.49
CA HIS A 1 0.48 13.41 1.44
C HIS A 1 0.21 12.83 2.83
N THR A 2 -0.58 11.78 2.93
CA THR A 2 -0.78 11.01 4.16
C THR A 2 0.52 10.27 4.45
N LYS A 3 1.01 10.33 5.69
CA LYS A 3 2.21 9.59 6.07
C LYS A 3 1.94 8.10 6.09
N ILE A 4 2.85 7.34 5.52
CA ILE A 4 2.77 5.87 5.43
C ILE A 4 3.97 5.30 6.20
N TYR A 5 3.73 4.29 7.03
CA TYR A 5 4.80 3.55 7.68
C TYR A 5 4.92 2.13 7.09
N TYR A 6 6.16 1.66 6.97
CA TYR A 6 6.49 0.35 6.40
C TYR A 6 6.91 -0.66 7.47
N ASN A 7 7.33 -0.20 8.65
CA ASN A 7 7.78 -1.09 9.72
C ASN A 7 6.61 -1.87 10.34
N ILE A 8 6.51 -3.16 10.00
CA ILE A 8 5.47 -4.06 10.51
C ILE A 8 5.62 -4.29 12.03
N ALA A 9 6.84 -4.28 12.55
CA ALA A 9 7.07 -4.50 13.97
C ALA A 9 6.44 -3.41 14.86
N GLN A 10 6.38 -2.16 14.36
CA GLN A 10 5.69 -1.05 15.05
C GLN A 10 4.18 -1.24 15.14
N SER A 11 3.59 -2.09 14.30
CA SER A 11 2.14 -2.39 14.35
C SER A 11 1.76 -3.42 15.40
N LEU A 12 2.73 -4.09 16.00
CA LEU A 12 2.53 -5.07 17.04
C LEU A 12 2.43 -4.40 18.42
N PRO A 13 1.70 -5.00 19.40
CA PRO A 13 1.59 -4.44 20.73
C PRO A 13 2.96 -4.19 21.36
N GLY A 14 3.20 -2.97 21.86
CA GLY A 14 4.47 -2.59 22.51
C GLY A 14 4.80 -3.40 23.76
N SER A 15 3.83 -4.14 24.33
CA SER A 15 4.02 -5.01 25.49
C SER A 15 4.63 -6.38 25.16
N LEU A 16 4.90 -6.67 23.88
CA LEU A 16 5.59 -7.91 23.49
C LEU A 16 7.05 -7.86 23.94
N ASP A 17 7.54 -8.99 24.45
CA ASP A 17 8.92 -9.10 24.94
C ASP A 17 9.95 -8.71 23.88
N SER A 18 9.70 -9.04 22.62
CA SER A 18 10.56 -8.66 21.49
C SER A 18 10.63 -7.14 21.28
N ASN A 19 9.49 -6.44 21.36
CA ASN A 19 9.45 -4.98 21.22
C ASN A 19 10.13 -4.29 22.42
N VAL A 20 9.89 -4.80 23.63
CA VAL A 20 10.57 -4.31 24.84
C VAL A 20 12.09 -4.53 24.77
N ALA A 21 12.53 -5.66 24.20
CA ALA A 21 13.95 -5.94 24.01
C ALA A 21 14.58 -5.01 22.98
N ASN A 22 13.92 -4.79 21.83
CA ASN A 22 14.39 -3.87 20.79
C ASN A 22 14.48 -2.42 21.32
N GLU A 23 13.50 -1.97 22.09
CA GLU A 23 13.54 -0.64 22.71
C GLU A 23 14.73 -0.47 23.67
N LYS A 24 15.11 -1.52 24.40
CA LYS A 24 16.29 -1.51 25.26
C LYS A 24 17.59 -1.50 24.46
N LEU A 25 17.66 -2.27 23.35
CA LEU A 25 18.82 -2.25 22.46
C LEU A 25 19.04 -0.85 21.87
N GLU A 26 17.95 -0.20 21.46
CA GLU A 26 18.02 1.16 20.92
C GLU A 26 18.44 2.18 21.97
N LYS A 27 17.83 2.14 23.18
CA LYS A 27 18.06 3.15 24.22
C LYS A 27 19.38 2.97 24.98
N ASP A 28 19.72 1.71 25.31
CA ASP A 28 20.86 1.43 26.21
C ASP A 28 22.15 1.20 25.41
N PHE A 29 22.04 0.72 24.15
CA PHE A 29 23.18 0.38 23.31
C PHE A 29 23.25 1.26 22.05
N GLU A 30 22.24 2.11 21.82
CA GLU A 30 22.10 2.94 20.60
C GLU A 30 22.19 2.09 19.32
N MET A 31 21.61 0.89 19.38
CA MET A 31 21.54 -0.05 18.25
C MET A 31 20.13 0.04 17.67
N GLY A 32 19.98 0.85 16.62
CA GLY A 32 18.69 1.02 15.94
C GLY A 32 18.40 -0.14 14.99
N ASN A 33 19.44 -0.63 14.31
CA ASN A 33 19.31 -1.73 13.35
C ASN A 33 20.61 -2.50 13.13
N MET A 34 20.49 -3.72 12.63
CA MET A 34 21.65 -4.52 12.24
C MET A 34 21.50 -4.96 10.77
N HIS A 35 22.47 -4.57 9.95
CA HIS A 35 22.60 -5.02 8.56
C HIS A 35 23.70 -6.05 8.44
N MET A 36 23.72 -6.77 7.34
CA MET A 36 24.78 -7.70 7.02
C MET A 36 25.19 -7.49 5.56
N ILE A 37 26.46 -7.66 5.29
CA ILE A 37 27.00 -7.77 3.92
C ILE A 37 27.28 -9.22 3.65
N LEU A 38 26.75 -9.73 2.56
CA LEU A 38 27.07 -11.04 2.01
C LEU A 38 27.98 -10.81 0.81
N MET A 39 29.26 -11.18 0.93
CA MET A 39 30.31 -10.96 -0.06
C MET A 39 30.97 -12.26 -0.50
N ASP A 40 31.66 -12.27 -1.66
CA ASP A 40 32.42 -13.45 -2.11
C ASP A 40 33.53 -13.79 -1.09
N LYS A 41 33.56 -15.04 -0.65
CA LYS A 41 34.58 -15.51 0.28
C LYS A 41 36.00 -15.35 -0.24
N ASN A 42 36.18 -15.39 -1.57
CA ASN A 42 37.50 -15.34 -2.23
C ASN A 42 37.99 -13.91 -2.45
N MET A 43 37.19 -12.88 -2.10
CA MET A 43 37.65 -11.51 -2.14
C MET A 43 38.92 -11.33 -1.32
N ASP A 44 39.90 -10.60 -1.85
CA ASP A 44 41.13 -10.33 -1.15
C ASP A 44 40.93 -9.63 0.20
N GLY A 45 41.65 -10.10 1.24
CA GLY A 45 41.49 -9.57 2.60
C GLY A 45 41.77 -8.07 2.73
N VAL A 46 42.69 -7.53 1.91
CA VAL A 46 42.97 -6.09 1.88
C VAL A 46 41.83 -5.30 1.24
N GLN A 47 41.20 -5.87 0.20
CA GLN A 47 40.02 -5.25 -0.42
C GLN A 47 38.80 -5.28 0.51
N LYS A 48 38.57 -6.39 1.19
CA LYS A 48 37.53 -6.51 2.23
C LYS A 48 37.70 -5.45 3.31
N GLN A 49 38.94 -5.28 3.83
CA GLN A 49 39.20 -4.29 4.86
C GLN A 49 38.93 -2.86 4.37
N LYS A 50 39.40 -2.52 3.16
CA LYS A 50 39.15 -1.19 2.57
C LYS A 50 37.66 -0.90 2.34
N MET A 51 36.89 -1.92 1.91
CA MET A 51 35.45 -1.81 1.74
C MET A 51 34.77 -1.53 3.09
N LEU A 52 35.13 -2.31 4.13
CA LEU A 52 34.54 -2.14 5.46
C LEU A 52 34.95 -0.81 6.11
N ASP A 53 36.20 -0.37 5.93
CA ASP A 53 36.66 0.95 6.40
C ASP A 53 35.81 2.09 5.77
N GLN A 54 35.46 1.98 4.48
CA GLN A 54 34.56 2.96 3.82
C GLN A 54 33.14 2.85 4.33
N VAL A 55 32.65 1.65 4.63
CA VAL A 55 31.32 1.45 5.23
C VAL A 55 31.26 2.03 6.64
N ASP A 56 32.32 1.92 7.44
CA ASP A 56 32.41 2.53 8.77
C ASP A 56 32.36 4.09 8.74
N GLU A 57 32.75 4.70 7.61
CA GLU A 57 32.67 6.16 7.43
C GLU A 57 31.27 6.66 7.02
N VAL A 58 30.32 5.74 6.71
CA VAL A 58 28.95 6.12 6.34
C VAL A 58 28.20 6.63 7.57
N ASP A 59 27.51 7.73 7.39
CA ASP A 59 26.74 8.39 8.46
C ASP A 59 25.74 7.44 9.14
N GLY A 60 25.77 7.39 10.48
CA GLY A 60 24.93 6.51 11.28
C GLY A 60 25.41 5.05 11.39
N VAL A 61 26.53 4.68 10.78
CA VAL A 61 27.20 3.40 11.06
C VAL A 61 28.03 3.53 12.33
N LYS A 62 27.78 2.66 13.29
CA LYS A 62 28.49 2.67 14.58
C LYS A 62 29.74 1.79 14.57
N TRP A 63 29.62 0.65 13.93
CA TRP A 63 30.73 -0.31 13.79
C TRP A 63 30.39 -1.37 12.76
N THR A 64 31.43 -1.93 12.15
CA THR A 64 31.37 -3.15 11.33
C THR A 64 32.12 -4.29 12.00
N ILE A 65 31.59 -5.49 11.90
CA ILE A 65 32.25 -6.72 12.40
C ILE A 65 32.34 -7.73 11.26
N SER A 66 33.55 -8.15 10.97
CA SER A 66 33.85 -9.21 9.97
C SER A 66 34.82 -10.22 10.55
N MET A 67 35.10 -11.28 9.82
CA MET A 67 36.17 -12.23 10.14
C MET A 67 37.49 -11.49 10.36
N ASN A 68 37.83 -10.57 9.45
CA ASN A 68 39.09 -9.82 9.48
C ASN A 68 39.18 -8.88 10.69
N SER A 69 38.06 -8.28 11.12
CA SER A 69 38.05 -7.39 12.29
C SER A 69 38.16 -8.17 13.62
N LEU A 70 37.70 -9.42 13.66
CA LEU A 70 37.79 -10.26 14.86
C LEU A 70 39.18 -10.87 15.04
N ILE A 71 39.88 -11.23 13.97
CA ILE A 71 41.08 -12.08 14.01
C ILE A 71 42.32 -11.35 13.46
N GLY A 72 42.08 -10.29 12.65
CA GLY A 72 43.12 -9.55 11.94
C GLY A 72 43.32 -10.04 10.51
N PRO A 73 43.60 -9.14 9.56
CA PRO A 73 43.67 -9.43 8.12
C PRO A 73 44.86 -10.34 7.71
N SER A 74 45.79 -10.55 8.60
CA SER A 74 47.02 -11.32 8.34
C SER A 74 47.00 -12.76 8.90
N VAL A 75 45.92 -13.17 9.55
CA VAL A 75 45.82 -14.52 10.14
C VAL A 75 45.33 -15.51 9.07
N PRO A 76 46.09 -16.56 8.76
CA PRO A 76 45.65 -17.60 7.80
C PRO A 76 44.36 -18.29 8.27
N ASP A 77 43.47 -18.60 7.33
CA ASP A 77 42.19 -19.31 7.58
C ASP A 77 42.39 -20.64 8.35
N SER A 78 43.54 -21.26 8.25
CA SER A 78 43.88 -22.51 8.95
C SER A 78 44.06 -22.35 10.48
N MET A 79 44.24 -21.10 10.97
CA MET A 79 44.40 -20.79 12.39
C MET A 79 43.12 -20.37 13.05
N ILE A 80 42.04 -20.20 12.27
CA ILE A 80 40.72 -19.75 12.76
C ILE A 80 39.96 -20.95 13.32
N PRO A 81 39.41 -20.87 14.55
CA PRO A 81 38.54 -21.91 15.08
C PRO A 81 37.36 -22.21 14.14
N ASP A 82 37.10 -23.49 13.92
CA ASP A 82 36.04 -23.94 13.00
C ASP A 82 34.65 -23.39 13.38
N ASP A 83 34.40 -23.21 14.68
CA ASP A 83 33.13 -22.65 15.19
C ASP A 83 32.90 -21.21 14.67
N ILE A 84 33.92 -20.35 14.74
CA ILE A 84 33.84 -18.95 14.24
C ILE A 84 33.76 -18.94 12.73
N LYS A 85 34.57 -19.79 12.08
CA LYS A 85 34.58 -19.88 10.63
C LYS A 85 33.24 -20.33 10.06
N SER A 86 32.57 -21.29 10.68
CA SER A 86 31.25 -21.77 10.26
C SER A 86 30.12 -20.75 10.45
N MET A 87 30.29 -19.78 11.35
CA MET A 87 29.31 -18.73 11.60
C MET A 87 29.39 -17.61 10.57
N LEU A 88 30.58 -17.28 10.07
CA LEU A 88 30.80 -16.11 9.23
C LEU A 88 31.17 -16.46 7.78
N LYS A 89 31.51 -17.71 7.50
CA LYS A 89 31.98 -18.16 6.20
C LYS A 89 31.26 -19.43 5.75
N SER A 90 30.73 -19.41 4.55
CA SER A 90 30.12 -20.58 3.88
C SER A 90 31.01 -21.07 2.73
N ASP A 91 30.49 -22.01 1.91
CA ASP A 91 31.19 -22.48 0.73
C ASP A 91 31.41 -21.42 -0.34
N HIS A 92 30.52 -20.40 -0.39
CA HIS A 92 30.55 -19.37 -1.43
C HIS A 92 30.69 -17.96 -0.87
N TYR A 93 30.16 -17.68 0.32
CA TYR A 93 30.03 -16.35 0.86
C TYR A 93 30.70 -16.17 2.22
N GLU A 94 31.02 -14.93 2.52
CA GLU A 94 31.45 -14.46 3.84
C GLU A 94 30.50 -13.36 4.31
N LEU A 95 30.17 -13.36 5.62
CA LEU A 95 29.30 -12.38 6.27
C LEU A 95 30.11 -11.33 7.01
N ALA A 96 29.71 -10.07 6.86
CA ALA A 96 30.06 -8.98 7.77
C ALA A 96 28.77 -8.37 8.36
N PHE A 97 28.85 -7.94 9.62
CA PHE A 97 27.76 -7.29 10.32
C PHE A 97 28.01 -5.79 10.41
N ILE A 98 26.95 -5.00 10.27
CA ILE A 98 26.95 -3.55 10.37
C ILE A 98 25.92 -3.16 11.43
N CYS A 99 26.32 -2.40 12.45
CA CYS A 99 25.42 -1.79 13.38
C CYS A 99 25.08 -0.36 12.94
N SER A 100 23.79 -0.08 12.76
CA SER A 100 23.28 1.25 12.49
C SER A 100 22.59 1.84 13.71
N GLU A 101 22.76 3.14 13.92
CA GLU A 101 22.01 3.88 14.94
C GLU A 101 20.58 4.22 14.48
N TYR A 102 20.32 4.16 13.16
CA TYR A 102 19.02 4.51 12.59
C TYR A 102 18.00 3.38 12.73
N ALA A 103 16.77 3.73 13.05
CA ALA A 103 15.66 2.77 13.12
C ALA A 103 15.23 2.31 11.71
N SER A 104 14.67 1.10 11.61
CA SER A 104 14.13 0.54 10.37
C SER A 104 13.08 1.44 9.74
N ALA A 105 13.04 1.46 8.39
CA ALA A 105 12.03 2.16 7.60
C ALA A 105 12.00 3.69 7.78
N THR A 106 13.15 4.30 8.08
CA THR A 106 13.33 5.77 8.07
C THR A 106 14.06 6.21 6.80
N ASP A 107 13.87 7.47 6.39
CA ASP A 107 14.59 8.03 5.24
C ASP A 107 16.12 8.03 5.46
N GLN A 108 16.54 8.17 6.71
CA GLN A 108 17.95 8.14 7.11
C GLN A 108 18.56 6.76 6.85
N VAL A 109 17.92 5.68 7.35
CA VAL A 109 18.41 4.32 7.12
C VAL A 109 18.35 3.92 5.65
N ASN A 110 17.33 4.36 4.92
CA ASN A 110 17.22 4.09 3.49
C ASN A 110 18.36 4.74 2.69
N THR A 111 18.74 5.98 3.05
CA THR A 111 19.89 6.68 2.46
C THR A 111 21.21 5.99 2.81
N GLN A 112 21.38 5.59 4.08
CA GLN A 112 22.53 4.84 4.56
C GLN A 112 22.69 3.52 3.81
N ILE A 113 21.62 2.73 3.67
CA ILE A 113 21.63 1.45 2.94
C ILE A 113 22.04 1.65 1.48
N ALA A 114 21.52 2.70 0.81
CA ALA A 114 21.89 2.99 -0.56
C ALA A 114 23.40 3.33 -0.69
N GLN A 115 23.95 4.11 0.23
CA GLN A 115 25.38 4.43 0.25
C GLN A 115 26.24 3.18 0.52
N ILE A 116 25.81 2.33 1.46
CA ILE A 116 26.51 1.07 1.76
C ILE A 116 26.47 0.14 0.54
N ASP A 117 25.31 -0.01 -0.12
CA ASP A 117 25.17 -0.85 -1.32
C ASP A 117 26.05 -0.37 -2.46
N ASP A 118 26.13 0.94 -2.70
CA ASP A 118 27.01 1.55 -3.70
C ASP A 118 28.50 1.26 -3.39
N ILE A 119 28.91 1.38 -2.13
CA ILE A 119 30.28 1.06 -1.70
C ILE A 119 30.56 -0.43 -1.94
N VAL A 120 29.70 -1.30 -1.43
CA VAL A 120 29.88 -2.76 -1.47
C VAL A 120 29.96 -3.23 -2.92
N LYS A 121 29.07 -2.78 -3.80
CA LYS A 121 29.06 -3.11 -5.23
C LYS A 121 30.26 -2.56 -6.01
N SER A 122 30.90 -1.51 -5.52
CA SER A 122 32.13 -1.02 -6.14
C SER A 122 33.32 -1.99 -5.99
N TYR A 123 33.24 -2.90 -5.02
CA TYR A 123 34.26 -3.94 -4.77
C TYR A 123 33.85 -5.32 -5.26
N ASP A 124 32.57 -5.63 -5.23
CA ASP A 124 31.99 -6.92 -5.64
C ASP A 124 30.56 -6.70 -6.15
N ASP A 125 30.36 -6.83 -7.46
CA ASP A 125 29.07 -6.63 -8.12
C ASP A 125 27.98 -7.63 -7.64
N ASP A 126 28.40 -8.81 -7.16
CA ASP A 126 27.50 -9.87 -6.68
C ASP A 126 27.25 -9.78 -5.15
N ALA A 127 27.93 -8.88 -4.44
CA ALA A 127 27.71 -8.71 -3.02
C ALA A 127 26.35 -8.07 -2.74
N MET A 128 25.76 -8.42 -1.60
CA MET A 128 24.41 -7.99 -1.21
C MET A 128 24.41 -7.42 0.21
N VAL A 129 23.71 -6.30 0.37
CA VAL A 129 23.38 -5.77 1.71
C VAL A 129 22.04 -6.36 2.13
N ILE A 130 22.02 -7.10 3.24
CA ILE A 130 20.88 -7.85 3.72
C ILE A 130 20.54 -7.48 5.17
N GLY A 131 19.30 -7.73 5.59
CA GLY A 131 18.83 -7.46 6.94
C GLY A 131 17.40 -6.92 6.94
N GLU A 132 16.90 -6.54 8.11
CA GLU A 132 15.53 -6.03 8.23
C GLU A 132 15.34 -4.70 7.48
N ALA A 133 16.22 -3.74 7.66
CA ALA A 133 16.06 -2.43 7.03
C ALA A 133 16.31 -2.46 5.51
N PRO A 134 17.32 -3.17 4.95
CA PRO A 134 17.39 -3.40 3.52
C PRO A 134 16.14 -4.04 2.93
N LEU A 135 15.58 -5.06 3.60
CA LEU A 135 14.33 -5.69 3.19
C LEU A 135 13.15 -4.71 3.19
N MET A 136 13.06 -3.85 4.22
CA MET A 136 12.01 -2.83 4.29
C MET A 136 12.15 -1.77 3.21
N LYS A 137 13.38 -1.40 2.85
CA LYS A 137 13.65 -0.49 1.75
C LYS A 137 13.21 -1.09 0.41
N ASP A 138 13.60 -2.33 0.13
CA ASP A 138 13.18 -3.03 -1.09
C ASP A 138 11.66 -3.20 -1.15
N LEU A 139 11.03 -3.51 -0.02
CA LEU A 139 9.57 -3.59 0.09
C LEU A 139 8.91 -2.25 -0.23
N GLN A 140 9.49 -1.14 0.21
CA GLN A 140 8.99 0.21 -0.07
C GLN A 140 9.07 0.50 -1.57
N ASP A 141 10.23 0.29 -2.18
CA ASP A 141 10.48 0.55 -3.60
C ASP A 141 9.55 -0.28 -4.50
N VAL A 142 9.37 -1.57 -4.21
CA VAL A 142 8.45 -2.46 -4.94
C VAL A 142 6.99 -2.06 -4.71
N THR A 143 6.61 -1.74 -3.47
CA THR A 143 5.23 -1.40 -3.12
C THR A 143 4.76 -0.13 -3.83
N ASP A 144 5.59 0.89 -3.97
CA ASP A 144 5.23 2.14 -4.65
C ASP A 144 4.91 1.91 -6.13
N VAL A 145 5.64 1.01 -6.79
CA VAL A 145 5.36 0.61 -8.18
C VAL A 145 4.09 -0.23 -8.25
N ASP A 146 3.96 -1.22 -7.37
CA ASP A 146 2.80 -2.13 -7.35
C ASP A 146 1.51 -1.39 -7.01
N LEU A 147 1.52 -0.44 -6.07
CA LEU A 147 0.38 0.41 -5.74
C LEU A 147 -0.16 1.14 -6.97
N THR A 148 0.73 1.74 -7.74
CA THR A 148 0.35 2.45 -8.96
C THR A 148 -0.23 1.50 -10.00
N MET A 149 0.42 0.35 -10.23
CA MET A 149 -0.04 -0.66 -11.20
C MET A 149 -1.38 -1.26 -10.81
N VAL A 150 -1.56 -1.66 -9.55
CA VAL A 150 -2.80 -2.26 -9.05
C VAL A 150 -3.96 -1.27 -9.16
N ASN A 151 -3.75 0.00 -8.79
CA ASN A 151 -4.78 1.02 -8.89
C ASN A 151 -5.18 1.28 -10.36
N VAL A 152 -4.22 1.44 -11.26
CA VAL A 152 -4.50 1.67 -12.69
C VAL A 152 -5.21 0.46 -13.31
N LEU A 153 -4.74 -0.75 -13.02
CA LEU A 153 -5.33 -1.98 -13.57
C LEU A 153 -6.75 -2.21 -13.04
N SER A 154 -6.97 -2.01 -11.74
CA SER A 154 -8.30 -2.15 -11.10
C SER A 154 -9.29 -1.14 -11.66
N MET A 155 -8.86 0.12 -11.82
CA MET A 155 -9.68 1.18 -12.41
C MET A 155 -10.01 0.89 -13.87
N ALA A 156 -9.03 0.44 -14.66
CA ALA A 156 -9.23 0.04 -16.05
C ALA A 156 -10.18 -1.16 -16.19
N ALA A 157 -10.04 -2.17 -15.34
CA ALA A 157 -10.92 -3.33 -15.33
C ALA A 157 -12.37 -2.94 -15.01
N ILE A 158 -12.59 -2.14 -13.98
CA ILE A 158 -13.92 -1.64 -13.60
C ILE A 158 -14.51 -0.77 -14.72
N PHE A 159 -13.71 0.10 -15.32
CA PHE A 159 -14.13 0.91 -16.45
C PHE A 159 -14.62 0.05 -17.60
N LEU A 160 -13.89 -0.99 -17.99
CA LEU A 160 -14.26 -1.93 -19.03
C LEU A 160 -15.53 -2.72 -18.68
N ILE A 161 -15.64 -3.22 -17.45
CA ILE A 161 -16.82 -3.96 -16.99
C ILE A 161 -18.07 -3.08 -17.09
N ILE A 162 -18.02 -1.85 -16.56
CA ILE A 162 -19.14 -0.92 -16.62
C ILE A 162 -19.49 -0.58 -18.07
N MET A 163 -18.50 -0.37 -18.93
CA MET A 163 -18.68 -0.08 -20.35
C MET A 163 -19.43 -1.21 -21.05
N ILE A 164 -19.07 -2.46 -20.81
CA ILE A 164 -19.69 -3.66 -21.40
C ILE A 164 -21.11 -3.86 -20.86
N VAL A 165 -21.28 -3.78 -19.53
CA VAL A 165 -22.58 -4.01 -18.87
C VAL A 165 -23.63 -2.99 -19.30
N PHE A 166 -23.27 -1.72 -19.31
CA PHE A 166 -24.23 -0.64 -19.66
C PHE A 166 -24.20 -0.27 -21.15
N LYS A 167 -23.30 -0.85 -21.93
CA LYS A 167 -23.11 -0.50 -23.36
C LYS A 167 -23.02 1.01 -23.54
N SER A 168 -22.19 1.66 -22.73
CA SER A 168 -22.06 3.11 -22.61
C SER A 168 -20.59 3.50 -22.46
N ILE A 169 -20.19 4.61 -23.08
CA ILE A 169 -18.85 5.17 -22.92
C ILE A 169 -18.83 6.22 -21.79
N SER A 170 -19.94 6.94 -21.59
CA SER A 170 -19.99 8.02 -20.60
C SER A 170 -20.22 7.53 -19.16
N LEU A 171 -20.98 6.44 -18.98
CA LEU A 171 -21.27 5.90 -17.65
C LEU A 171 -20.03 5.44 -16.90
N PRO A 172 -19.08 4.72 -17.50
CA PRO A 172 -17.83 4.36 -16.81
C PRO A 172 -17.10 5.60 -16.28
N VAL A 173 -16.99 6.66 -17.07
CA VAL A 173 -16.33 7.91 -16.65
C VAL A 173 -17.04 8.51 -15.44
N ILE A 174 -18.36 8.62 -15.49
CA ILE A 174 -19.14 9.20 -14.39
C ILE A 174 -19.04 8.35 -13.11
N LEU A 175 -19.24 7.04 -13.24
CA LEU A 175 -19.24 6.15 -12.08
C LEU A 175 -17.85 6.07 -11.43
N VAL A 176 -16.80 5.87 -12.22
CA VAL A 176 -15.42 5.85 -11.71
C VAL A 176 -15.07 7.17 -11.04
N SER A 177 -15.44 8.32 -11.63
CA SER A 177 -15.19 9.64 -11.00
C SER A 177 -15.89 9.79 -9.65
N VAL A 178 -17.13 9.28 -9.50
CA VAL A 178 -17.87 9.33 -8.23
C VAL A 178 -17.22 8.40 -7.19
N ILE A 179 -16.74 7.24 -7.62
CA ILE A 179 -16.08 6.27 -6.75
C ILE A 179 -14.73 6.83 -6.27
N GLU A 180 -13.91 7.33 -7.19
CA GLU A 180 -12.62 7.95 -6.87
C GLU A 180 -12.79 9.16 -5.94
N PHE A 181 -13.84 9.95 -6.13
CA PHE A 181 -14.17 11.02 -5.21
C PHE A 181 -14.44 10.50 -3.78
N ALA A 182 -15.18 9.40 -3.63
CA ALA A 182 -15.42 8.79 -2.33
C ALA A 182 -14.12 8.27 -1.68
N ILE A 183 -13.23 7.65 -2.47
CA ILE A 183 -11.92 7.17 -2.03
C ILE A 183 -11.04 8.37 -1.60
N ALA A 184 -10.98 9.43 -2.41
CA ALA A 184 -10.21 10.62 -2.09
C ALA A 184 -10.67 11.29 -0.79
N VAL A 185 -12.00 11.39 -0.57
CA VAL A 185 -12.55 11.89 0.69
C VAL A 185 -12.13 11.01 1.87
N ASN A 186 -12.19 9.68 1.73
CA ASN A 186 -11.77 8.76 2.79
C ASN A 186 -10.28 8.90 3.12
N MET A 187 -9.43 9.01 2.10
CA MET A 187 -7.98 9.16 2.26
C MET A 187 -7.56 10.54 2.79
N ALA A 188 -8.42 11.55 2.69
CA ALA A 188 -8.13 12.86 3.24
C ALA A 188 -8.21 12.90 4.79
N PHE A 189 -9.03 12.05 5.41
CA PHE A 189 -9.21 12.04 6.87
C PHE A 189 -7.91 11.78 7.66
N PRO A 190 -7.09 10.75 7.34
CA PRO A 190 -5.83 10.52 8.05
C PRO A 190 -4.90 11.73 8.02
N TYR A 191 -4.84 12.44 6.90
CA TYR A 191 -4.05 13.66 6.76
C TYR A 191 -4.49 14.74 7.77
N TYR A 192 -5.80 15.01 7.86
CA TYR A 192 -6.33 16.01 8.81
C TYR A 192 -6.25 15.57 10.26
N MET A 193 -6.28 14.27 10.53
CA MET A 193 -6.18 13.71 11.88
C MET A 193 -4.72 13.52 12.32
N GLY A 194 -3.75 13.71 11.43
CA GLY A 194 -2.32 13.49 11.71
C GLY A 194 -1.99 12.01 12.01
N THR A 195 -2.79 11.07 11.48
CA THR A 195 -2.56 9.63 11.66
C THR A 195 -1.73 9.07 10.53
N GLU A 196 -0.76 8.23 10.88
CA GLU A 196 0.03 7.48 9.90
C GLU A 196 -0.68 6.18 9.53
N LEU A 197 -0.55 5.76 8.28
CA LEU A 197 -1.18 4.55 7.77
C LEU A 197 -0.14 3.48 7.47
N PRO A 198 -0.45 2.20 7.74
CA PRO A 198 0.39 1.11 7.23
C PRO A 198 0.38 1.10 5.70
N PHE A 199 1.50 0.77 5.07
CA PHE A 199 1.63 0.76 3.60
C PHE A 199 0.56 -0.10 2.92
N VAL A 200 0.19 -1.22 3.53
CA VAL A 200 -0.86 -2.13 3.03
C VAL A 200 -2.23 -1.44 2.97
N ALA A 201 -2.49 -0.45 3.83
CA ALA A 201 -3.79 0.24 3.87
C ALA A 201 -4.11 0.94 2.55
N SER A 202 -3.12 1.52 1.87
CA SER A 202 -3.32 2.18 0.58
C SER A 202 -3.77 1.21 -0.51
N ILE A 203 -3.19 0.00 -0.56
CA ILE A 203 -3.58 -1.07 -1.49
C ILE A 203 -5.01 -1.53 -1.19
N VAL A 204 -5.27 -1.83 0.08
CA VAL A 204 -6.56 -2.36 0.54
C VAL A 204 -7.69 -1.37 0.26
N ILE A 205 -7.48 -0.07 0.48
CA ILE A 205 -8.50 0.94 0.21
C ILE A 205 -8.73 1.08 -1.28
N GLY A 206 -7.69 1.22 -2.09
CA GLY A 206 -7.80 1.36 -3.54
C GLY A 206 -8.60 0.21 -4.18
N THR A 207 -8.40 -1.02 -3.73
CA THR A 207 -9.05 -2.20 -4.32
C THR A 207 -10.38 -2.55 -3.67
N ILE A 208 -10.44 -2.68 -2.34
CA ILE A 208 -11.63 -3.14 -1.63
C ILE A 208 -12.72 -2.07 -1.62
N GLN A 209 -12.38 -0.82 -1.31
CA GLN A 209 -13.36 0.27 -1.33
C GLN A 209 -13.88 0.54 -2.74
N LEU A 210 -13.01 0.48 -3.75
CA LEU A 210 -13.38 0.58 -5.16
C LEU A 210 -14.42 -0.49 -5.52
N GLY A 211 -14.14 -1.77 -5.21
CA GLY A 211 -15.04 -2.89 -5.47
C GLY A 211 -16.38 -2.77 -4.75
N ALA A 212 -16.37 -2.47 -3.46
CA ALA A 212 -17.61 -2.33 -2.67
C ALA A 212 -18.47 -1.13 -3.13
N THR A 213 -17.85 -0.03 -3.57
CA THR A 213 -18.59 1.16 -4.01
C THR A 213 -19.19 0.98 -5.40
N VAL A 214 -18.53 0.22 -6.26
CA VAL A 214 -18.99 -0.09 -7.63
C VAL A 214 -20.38 -0.74 -7.59
N ASP A 215 -20.63 -1.67 -6.69
CA ASP A 215 -21.92 -2.38 -6.59
C ASP A 215 -23.07 -1.42 -6.29
N TYR A 216 -22.86 -0.45 -5.41
CA TYR A 216 -23.86 0.58 -5.10
C TYR A 216 -24.16 1.46 -6.33
N ALA A 217 -23.13 1.85 -7.03
CA ALA A 217 -23.25 2.67 -8.23
C ALA A 217 -23.94 1.93 -9.37
N ILE A 218 -23.59 0.66 -9.61
CA ILE A 218 -24.21 -0.20 -10.62
C ILE A 218 -25.70 -0.40 -10.31
N LEU A 219 -26.05 -0.66 -9.05
CA LEU A 219 -27.43 -0.87 -8.65
C LEU A 219 -28.31 0.35 -8.98
N MET A 220 -27.88 1.54 -8.59
CA MET A 220 -28.61 2.78 -8.87
C MET A 220 -28.66 3.10 -10.37
N THR A 221 -27.57 2.90 -11.08
CA THR A 221 -27.46 3.14 -12.53
C THR A 221 -28.38 2.20 -13.31
N SER A 222 -28.43 0.92 -12.96
CA SER A 222 -29.31 -0.07 -13.59
C SER A 222 -30.79 0.31 -13.43
N ARG A 223 -31.19 0.79 -12.25
CA ARG A 223 -32.55 1.27 -12.01
C ARG A 223 -32.83 2.52 -12.84
N TYR A 224 -31.90 3.46 -12.88
CA TYR A 224 -32.03 4.68 -13.67
C TYR A 224 -32.17 4.35 -15.18
N GLN A 225 -31.31 3.49 -15.72
CA GLN A 225 -31.37 3.04 -17.12
C GLN A 225 -32.74 2.41 -17.44
N LYS A 226 -33.24 1.51 -16.57
CA LYS A 226 -34.55 0.87 -16.75
C LYS A 226 -35.70 1.87 -16.83
N GLU A 227 -35.72 2.87 -15.96
CA GLU A 227 -36.79 3.88 -15.94
C GLU A 227 -36.67 4.85 -17.11
N ARG A 228 -35.47 5.24 -17.52
CA ARG A 228 -35.24 6.03 -18.73
C ARG A 228 -35.67 5.27 -19.99
N GLY A 229 -35.35 3.97 -20.08
CA GLY A 229 -35.78 3.09 -21.17
C GLY A 229 -37.29 2.94 -21.30
N ARG A 230 -38.04 3.13 -20.19
CA ARG A 230 -39.51 3.19 -20.16
C ARG A 230 -40.08 4.52 -20.66
N GLY A 231 -39.24 5.49 -21.02
CA GLY A 231 -39.65 6.80 -21.54
C GLY A 231 -40.00 7.81 -20.45
N ARG A 232 -39.67 7.56 -19.18
CA ARG A 232 -39.89 8.51 -18.10
C ARG A 232 -38.96 9.72 -18.21
N SER A 233 -39.39 10.85 -17.68
CA SER A 233 -38.56 12.04 -17.60
C SER A 233 -37.32 11.79 -16.72
N LYS A 234 -36.24 12.55 -16.91
CA LYS A 234 -35.02 12.39 -16.11
C LYS A 234 -35.28 12.53 -14.60
N LYS A 235 -36.12 13.48 -14.20
CA LYS A 235 -36.46 13.71 -12.79
C LYS A 235 -37.21 12.52 -12.17
N GLU A 236 -38.23 12.02 -12.87
CA GLU A 236 -38.98 10.83 -12.41
C GLU A 236 -38.12 9.58 -12.37
N ALA A 237 -37.31 9.33 -13.41
CA ALA A 237 -36.44 8.17 -13.46
C ALA A 237 -35.42 8.16 -12.31
N ILE A 238 -34.81 9.32 -12.00
CA ILE A 238 -33.89 9.46 -10.87
C ILE A 238 -34.62 9.28 -9.54
N ALA A 239 -35.77 9.90 -9.35
CA ALA A 239 -36.52 9.77 -8.12
C ALA A 239 -36.90 8.32 -7.82
N ILE A 240 -37.31 7.57 -8.83
CA ILE A 240 -37.66 6.15 -8.69
C ILE A 240 -36.39 5.31 -8.44
N ALA A 241 -35.35 5.52 -9.23
CA ALA A 241 -34.08 4.82 -9.05
C ALA A 241 -33.51 5.03 -7.63
N HIS A 242 -33.50 6.27 -7.18
CA HIS A 242 -33.05 6.62 -5.82
C HIS A 242 -33.91 5.94 -4.75
N LYS A 243 -35.24 6.09 -4.80
CA LYS A 243 -36.15 5.50 -3.82
C LYS A 243 -36.04 3.96 -3.77
N THR A 244 -35.86 3.30 -4.90
CA THR A 244 -35.80 1.82 -4.96
C THR A 244 -34.45 1.24 -4.67
N SER A 245 -33.36 1.98 -4.88
CA SER A 245 -31.98 1.50 -4.63
C SER A 245 -31.50 1.80 -3.22
N MET A 246 -31.98 2.90 -2.63
CA MET A 246 -31.53 3.40 -1.32
C MET A 246 -31.58 2.37 -0.19
N PRO A 247 -32.68 1.59 0.01
CA PRO A 247 -32.71 0.60 1.08
C PRO A 247 -31.64 -0.49 0.94
N SER A 248 -31.38 -0.97 -0.27
CA SER A 248 -30.34 -1.96 -0.54
C SER A 248 -28.94 -1.42 -0.32
N ILE A 249 -28.68 -0.19 -0.78
CA ILE A 249 -27.37 0.49 -0.60
C ILE A 249 -27.11 0.71 0.90
N ILE A 250 -28.10 1.19 1.65
CA ILE A 250 -27.97 1.42 3.10
C ILE A 250 -27.75 0.10 3.84
N SER A 251 -28.53 -0.93 3.55
CA SER A 251 -28.40 -2.24 4.20
C SER A 251 -27.00 -2.83 3.94
N SER A 252 -26.53 -2.82 2.68
CA SER A 252 -25.21 -3.34 2.32
C SER A 252 -24.07 -2.51 2.92
N GLY A 253 -24.16 -1.17 2.85
CA GLY A 253 -23.16 -0.28 3.43
C GLY A 253 -23.04 -0.40 4.94
N LEU A 254 -24.18 -0.49 5.66
CA LEU A 254 -24.19 -0.70 7.10
C LEU A 254 -23.70 -2.09 7.50
N SER A 255 -23.98 -3.13 6.73
CA SER A 255 -23.47 -4.48 6.97
C SER A 255 -21.94 -4.52 6.83
N PHE A 256 -21.40 -3.91 5.78
CA PHE A 256 -19.96 -3.82 5.58
C PHE A 256 -19.28 -2.96 6.67
N PHE A 257 -19.90 -1.84 7.03
CA PHE A 257 -19.46 -1.02 8.16
C PHE A 257 -19.41 -1.82 9.46
N ALA A 258 -20.47 -2.51 9.81
CA ALA A 258 -20.57 -3.27 11.06
C ALA A 258 -19.51 -4.39 11.14
N ALA A 259 -19.30 -5.09 10.03
CA ALA A 259 -18.29 -6.15 9.95
C ALA A 259 -16.88 -5.61 10.16
N THR A 260 -16.49 -4.54 9.44
CA THR A 260 -15.15 -3.96 9.52
C THR A 260 -14.93 -3.19 10.82
N PHE A 261 -15.92 -2.43 11.30
CA PHE A 261 -15.85 -1.70 12.57
C PHE A 261 -15.75 -2.64 13.77
N GLY A 262 -16.47 -3.76 13.75
CA GLY A 262 -16.37 -4.79 14.80
C GLY A 262 -14.95 -5.34 14.94
N VAL A 263 -14.28 -5.61 13.82
CA VAL A 263 -12.87 -6.05 13.83
C VAL A 263 -11.95 -4.93 14.32
N ALA A 264 -12.17 -3.70 13.88
CA ALA A 264 -11.37 -2.53 14.32
C ALA A 264 -11.41 -2.33 15.83
N CYS A 265 -12.59 -2.52 16.46
CA CYS A 265 -12.74 -2.39 17.92
C CYS A 265 -12.11 -3.54 18.70
N TYR A 266 -12.01 -4.73 18.12
CA TYR A 266 -11.53 -5.93 18.84
C TYR A 266 -10.05 -6.21 18.62
N SER A 267 -9.48 -5.78 17.50
CA SER A 267 -8.08 -6.04 17.17
C SER A 267 -7.12 -5.34 18.11
N LYS A 268 -6.11 -6.09 18.56
CA LYS A 268 -4.96 -5.56 19.33
C LYS A 268 -3.76 -5.26 18.43
N VAL A 269 -3.85 -5.58 17.14
CA VAL A 269 -2.81 -5.31 16.14
C VAL A 269 -3.18 -4.00 15.45
N ASP A 270 -2.36 -2.98 15.62
CA ASP A 270 -2.64 -1.62 15.14
C ASP A 270 -2.85 -1.56 13.60
N MET A 271 -2.10 -2.34 12.84
CA MET A 271 -2.28 -2.46 11.40
C MET A 271 -3.70 -2.92 11.03
N ILE A 272 -4.19 -4.00 11.67
CA ILE A 272 -5.53 -4.55 11.41
C ILE A 272 -6.58 -3.53 11.83
N GLY A 273 -6.43 -2.93 13.02
CA GLY A 273 -7.31 -1.88 13.53
C GLY A 273 -7.41 -0.68 12.59
N SER A 274 -6.27 -0.19 12.10
CA SER A 274 -6.19 0.93 11.17
C SER A 274 -6.85 0.63 9.83
N ILE A 275 -6.55 -0.52 9.22
CA ILE A 275 -7.15 -0.94 7.94
C ILE A 275 -8.66 -1.09 8.09
N CYS A 276 -9.12 -1.77 9.14
CA CYS A 276 -10.55 -1.99 9.36
C CYS A 276 -11.30 -0.69 9.67
N THR A 277 -10.69 0.25 10.39
CA THR A 277 -11.24 1.60 10.63
C THR A 277 -11.39 2.38 9.31
N LEU A 278 -10.37 2.30 8.45
CA LEU A 278 -10.41 2.95 7.14
C LEU A 278 -11.50 2.36 6.24
N LEU A 279 -11.64 1.02 6.22
CA LEU A 279 -12.69 0.34 5.46
C LEU A 279 -14.08 0.66 5.99
N ALA A 280 -14.26 0.67 7.31
CA ALA A 280 -15.54 1.03 7.95
C ALA A 280 -15.95 2.46 7.59
N ARG A 281 -15.04 3.41 7.73
CA ARG A 281 -15.28 4.80 7.34
C ARG A 281 -15.53 4.92 5.84
N GLY A 282 -14.74 4.21 5.02
CA GLY A 282 -14.91 4.15 3.57
C GLY A 282 -16.30 3.65 3.14
N ALA A 283 -16.84 2.65 3.83
CA ALA A 283 -18.21 2.13 3.58
C ALA A 283 -19.28 3.22 3.75
N ILE A 284 -19.20 3.99 4.84
CA ILE A 284 -20.15 5.06 5.11
C ILE A 284 -19.99 6.22 4.11
N ILE A 285 -18.75 6.64 3.83
CA ILE A 285 -18.48 7.72 2.87
C ILE A 285 -18.96 7.31 1.48
N SER A 286 -18.65 6.11 1.02
CA SER A 286 -19.08 5.60 -0.29
C SER A 286 -20.59 5.51 -0.40
N MET A 287 -21.26 5.03 0.63
CA MET A 287 -22.72 4.98 0.70
C MET A 287 -23.33 6.38 0.56
N ILE A 288 -22.85 7.36 1.32
CA ILE A 288 -23.33 8.76 1.28
C ILE A 288 -23.07 9.39 -0.10
N VAL A 289 -21.85 9.22 -0.63
CA VAL A 289 -21.46 9.76 -1.94
C VAL A 289 -22.33 9.19 -3.05
N VAL A 290 -22.56 7.89 -3.08
CA VAL A 290 -23.43 7.28 -4.10
C VAL A 290 -24.87 7.73 -3.96
N ILE A 291 -25.41 7.85 -2.76
CA ILE A 291 -26.79 8.30 -2.54
C ILE A 291 -26.98 9.76 -2.92
N LEU A 292 -26.03 10.66 -2.67
CA LEU A 292 -26.17 12.09 -2.88
C LEU A 292 -25.57 12.59 -4.20
N VAL A 293 -24.34 12.16 -4.52
CA VAL A 293 -23.60 12.70 -5.67
C VAL A 293 -24.02 12.05 -6.97
N LEU A 294 -24.20 10.72 -6.99
CA LEU A 294 -24.52 10.01 -8.24
C LEU A 294 -25.84 10.46 -8.88
N PRO A 295 -26.96 10.68 -8.15
CA PRO A 295 -28.17 11.24 -8.74
C PRO A 295 -27.98 12.65 -9.31
N ALA A 296 -27.16 13.48 -8.67
CA ALA A 296 -26.83 14.81 -9.17
C ALA A 296 -26.04 14.73 -10.49
N MET A 297 -25.07 13.81 -10.58
CA MET A 297 -24.31 13.54 -11.81
C MET A 297 -25.25 13.07 -12.95
N PHE A 298 -26.21 12.20 -12.67
CA PHE A 298 -27.21 11.79 -13.67
C PHE A 298 -28.09 12.97 -14.13
N MET A 299 -28.47 13.90 -13.23
CA MET A 299 -29.22 15.09 -13.59
C MET A 299 -28.45 16.00 -14.55
N ILE A 300 -27.14 16.18 -14.31
CA ILE A 300 -26.28 17.05 -15.11
C ILE A 300 -26.01 16.43 -16.46
N PHE A 301 -25.57 15.16 -16.47
CA PHE A 301 -25.06 14.47 -17.64
C PHE A 301 -26.08 13.61 -18.39
N ASP A 302 -27.39 13.66 -18.04
CA ASP A 302 -28.43 12.85 -18.69
C ASP A 302 -28.41 12.90 -20.22
N LYS A 303 -28.23 14.11 -20.80
CA LYS A 303 -28.16 14.26 -22.27
C LYS A 303 -26.98 13.49 -22.89
N ILE A 304 -25.83 13.51 -22.24
CA ILE A 304 -24.63 12.83 -22.70
C ILE A 304 -24.82 11.31 -22.53
N ILE A 305 -25.34 10.88 -21.39
CA ILE A 305 -25.62 9.48 -21.08
C ILE A 305 -26.58 8.90 -22.14
N CYS A 306 -27.70 9.58 -22.41
CA CYS A 306 -28.69 9.11 -23.37
C CYS A 306 -28.14 9.05 -24.81
N LYS A 307 -27.18 9.93 -25.18
CA LYS A 307 -26.58 9.97 -26.51
C LYS A 307 -25.52 8.87 -26.71
N THR A 308 -24.79 8.52 -25.65
CA THR A 308 -23.63 7.61 -25.69
C THR A 308 -23.94 6.20 -25.20
N SER A 309 -25.18 5.93 -24.77
CA SER A 309 -25.56 4.67 -24.16
C SER A 309 -26.70 4.01 -24.90
N ILE A 310 -26.64 2.68 -25.01
CA ILE A 310 -27.72 1.87 -25.61
C ILE A 310 -28.76 1.53 -24.53
N GLY A 311 -30.05 1.72 -24.85
CA GLY A 311 -31.16 1.34 -23.97
C GLY A 311 -31.62 2.41 -22.97
N PHE A 312 -31.11 3.64 -23.06
CA PHE A 312 -31.55 4.78 -22.24
C PHE A 312 -32.75 5.55 -22.82
N LEU A 313 -33.00 5.44 -24.12
CA LEU A 313 -34.17 6.05 -24.76
C LEU A 313 -35.10 4.93 -25.25
N GLY A 314 -36.34 4.95 -24.82
CA GLY A 314 -37.37 4.08 -25.37
C GLY A 314 -37.63 4.40 -26.84
N GLU A 315 -38.18 3.43 -27.61
CA GLU A 315 -38.42 3.58 -29.06
C GLU A 315 -39.22 4.82 -29.45
N LYS A 316 -40.12 5.30 -28.56
CA LYS A 316 -40.92 6.52 -28.78
C LYS A 316 -40.08 7.81 -28.71
N ALA A 317 -39.03 7.84 -27.92
CA ALA A 317 -38.16 9.02 -27.80
C ALA A 317 -37.10 9.07 -28.92
N LYS A 318 -36.76 7.94 -29.55
CA LYS A 318 -35.90 7.90 -30.72
C LYS A 318 -36.56 8.54 -31.98
N LYS A 319 -37.89 8.43 -32.11
CA LYS A 319 -38.65 9.03 -33.21
C LYS A 319 -38.82 10.55 -33.14
N THR A 320 -38.65 11.14 -31.95
CA THR A 320 -38.79 12.59 -31.75
C THR A 320 -37.43 13.32 -31.80
N ALA A 321 -36.33 12.60 -31.83
CA ALA A 321 -34.97 13.14 -31.86
C ALA A 321 -34.29 13.01 -33.25
N GLN A 322 -34.97 12.43 -34.21
CA GLN A 322 -34.66 12.50 -35.67
C GLN A 322 -35.53 13.60 -36.35
#